data_6fd65b9f81f31669a1982bca64998585
#
_entry.id   6fd65b9f81f31669a1982bca64998585
#
_cell.length_a   1.000
_cell.length_b   1.000
_cell.length_c   1.000
_cell.angle_alpha   90.00
_cell.angle_beta   90.00
_cell.angle_gamma   90.00
#
_symmetry.space_group_name_H-M   'P 1'
#
loop_
_entity.id
_entity.type
_entity.pdbx_description
1 polymer ?
#
loop_
_entity_poly.entity_id
_entity_poly.type
_entity_poly.pdbx_seq_one_letter_code
_entity_poly.pdbx_strand_id
1 'polypeptide(L)'
;MLLHKIILVVLLTFIFISCQRNYNTIILNNEYKKGVTLDTLMDLKDNEQLVATIETSLGKIEIELYVKEVPKTVKNFVGLALEEYYNGIIFHRVIKDFMIQSGDSTGTGMGGKSIYGNDFEDEFVNSLHHNTPGILSMANAGPNTNRSQFFITVAATPWLDRKHTIFGKVTDGMDVVYQISNVQTGRGDKPVKDVVMKNVAIEKHIF
;
A
#
# COMPACT_ATOMS: atom_id res chain seq x y z
N MET A 1 -41.95 29.65 48.12
CA MET A 1 -40.53 29.90 47.98
C MET A 1 -39.96 28.78 47.11
N LEU A 2 -39.82 29.02 45.80
CA LEU A 2 -39.46 28.02 44.78
C LEU A 2 -37.97 28.12 44.54
N LEU A 3 -37.21 27.07 44.90
CA LEU A 3 -35.77 26.99 44.65
C LEU A 3 -35.57 26.46 43.20
N HIS A 4 -35.13 27.34 42.31
CA HIS A 4 -34.72 26.95 40.95
C HIS A 4 -33.35 26.31 41.01
N LYS A 5 -33.28 24.98 40.71
CA LYS A 5 -32.00 24.30 40.42
C LYS A 5 -31.57 24.62 38.99
N ILE A 6 -30.51 25.42 38.86
CA ILE A 6 -29.82 25.65 37.59
C ILE A 6 -28.95 24.43 37.37
N ILE A 7 -29.29 23.61 36.37
CA ILE A 7 -28.42 22.53 35.88
C ILE A 7 -27.46 23.14 34.85
N LEU A 8 -26.21 23.27 35.22
CA LEU A 8 -25.14 23.70 34.33
C LEU A 8 -24.72 22.49 33.47
N VAL A 9 -25.19 22.45 32.21
CA VAL A 9 -24.73 21.45 31.23
C VAL A 9 -23.39 21.94 30.67
N VAL A 10 -22.30 21.34 31.16
CA VAL A 10 -20.99 21.55 30.57
C VAL A 10 -20.91 20.71 29.30
N LEU A 11 -21.05 21.33 28.14
CA LEU A 11 -20.73 20.72 26.84
C LEU A 11 -19.21 20.60 26.73
N LEU A 12 -18.69 19.42 26.99
CA LEU A 12 -17.32 19.05 26.61
C LEU A 12 -17.27 18.86 25.08
N THR A 13 -16.91 19.90 24.35
CA THR A 13 -16.53 19.80 22.95
C THR A 13 -15.14 19.18 22.89
N PHE A 14 -15.08 17.89 22.60
CA PHE A 14 -13.84 17.25 22.19
C PHE A 14 -13.42 17.84 20.84
N ILE A 15 -12.47 18.76 20.87
CA ILE A 15 -11.77 19.21 19.66
C ILE A 15 -10.82 18.07 19.27
N PHE A 16 -11.23 17.23 18.33
CA PHE A 16 -10.31 16.38 17.61
C PHE A 16 -9.39 17.29 16.80
N ILE A 17 -8.23 17.60 17.33
CA ILE A 17 -7.12 18.16 16.54
C ILE A 17 -6.61 17.00 15.68
N SER A 18 -7.21 16.81 14.52
CA SER A 18 -6.60 16.06 13.44
C SER A 18 -5.29 16.78 13.11
N CYS A 19 -4.17 16.14 13.37
CA CYS A 19 -2.86 16.62 12.92
C CYS A 19 -2.83 16.46 11.40
N GLN A 20 -3.44 17.41 10.68
CA GLN A 20 -3.30 17.49 9.23
C GLN A 20 -1.84 17.83 8.95
N ARG A 21 -1.09 16.87 8.42
CA ARG A 21 0.23 17.13 7.88
C ARG A 21 0.07 18.11 6.71
N ASN A 22 0.58 19.32 6.86
CA ASN A 22 0.59 20.32 5.80
C ASN A 22 1.67 19.93 4.78
N TYR A 23 1.26 19.31 3.68
CA TYR A 23 2.11 19.07 2.52
C TYR A 23 1.34 19.39 1.24
N ASN A 24 2.08 19.79 0.19
CA ASN A 24 1.53 19.94 -1.14
C ASN A 24 1.53 18.58 -1.83
N THR A 25 0.42 18.19 -2.45
CA THR A 25 0.28 16.92 -3.15
C THR A 25 0.26 17.13 -4.66
N ILE A 26 1.10 16.37 -5.39
CA ILE A 26 1.08 16.27 -6.85
C ILE A 26 0.68 14.86 -7.23
N ILE A 27 -0.42 14.71 -7.99
CA ILE A 27 -0.89 13.41 -8.48
C ILE A 27 -0.09 13.04 -9.73
N LEU A 28 0.81 12.08 -9.61
CA LEU A 28 1.73 11.69 -10.67
C LEU A 28 1.06 11.00 -11.85
N ASN A 29 -0.07 10.29 -11.64
CA ASN A 29 -0.86 9.72 -12.73
C ASN A 29 -1.24 10.78 -13.77
N ASN A 30 -1.57 12.01 -13.33
CA ASN A 30 -1.90 13.11 -14.24
C ASN A 30 -0.66 13.62 -14.99
N GLU A 31 0.50 13.72 -14.33
CA GLU A 31 1.75 14.15 -14.95
C GLU A 31 2.25 13.12 -15.97
N TYR A 32 2.16 11.82 -15.64
CA TYR A 32 2.50 10.74 -16.57
C TYR A 32 1.63 10.77 -17.83
N LYS A 33 0.31 10.99 -17.69
CA LYS A 33 -0.60 11.16 -18.84
C LYS A 33 -0.28 12.37 -19.72
N LYS A 34 0.42 13.38 -19.19
CA LYS A 34 0.94 14.53 -19.94
C LYS A 34 2.29 14.26 -20.61
N GLY A 35 2.84 13.05 -20.48
CA GLY A 35 4.10 12.63 -21.11
C GLY A 35 5.34 12.86 -20.27
N VAL A 36 5.22 13.17 -18.96
CA VAL A 36 6.37 13.20 -18.05
C VAL A 36 6.87 11.78 -17.85
N THR A 37 8.16 11.55 -17.98
CA THR A 37 8.73 10.20 -17.92
C THR A 37 8.74 9.64 -16.50
N LEU A 38 8.69 8.31 -16.38
CA LEU A 38 8.76 7.62 -15.08
C LEU A 38 10.03 8.00 -14.31
N ASP A 39 11.19 8.12 -14.98
CA ASP A 39 12.45 8.49 -14.35
C ASP A 39 12.37 9.89 -13.73
N THR A 40 11.77 10.85 -14.43
CA THR A 40 11.55 12.22 -13.89
C THR A 40 10.60 12.20 -12.68
N LEU A 41 9.56 11.34 -12.69
CA LEU A 41 8.62 11.24 -11.58
C LEU A 41 9.26 10.60 -10.35
N MET A 42 10.23 9.69 -10.56
CA MET A 42 10.97 9.00 -9.51
C MET A 42 12.12 9.82 -8.91
N ASP A 43 12.53 10.93 -9.57
CA ASP A 43 13.57 11.82 -9.05
C ASP A 43 13.00 12.68 -7.92
N LEU A 44 13.40 12.35 -6.68
CA LEU A 44 12.90 12.97 -5.45
C LEU A 44 13.95 13.87 -4.81
N LYS A 45 13.53 15.08 -4.45
CA LYS A 45 14.27 15.99 -3.57
C LYS A 45 14.17 15.50 -2.12
N ASP A 46 14.99 16.09 -1.24
CA ASP A 46 15.04 15.69 0.17
C ASP A 46 13.73 15.96 0.95
N ASN A 47 12.96 16.94 0.50
CA ASN A 47 11.65 17.26 1.08
C ASN A 47 10.47 16.62 0.33
N GLU A 48 10.72 15.64 -0.54
CA GLU A 48 9.70 14.95 -1.32
C GLU A 48 9.62 13.48 -0.95
N GLN A 49 8.41 12.92 -1.00
CA GLN A 49 8.12 11.53 -0.73
C GLN A 49 7.09 11.00 -1.74
N LEU A 50 7.23 9.76 -2.18
CA LEU A 50 6.17 9.08 -2.94
C LEU A 50 5.23 8.33 -2.00
N VAL A 51 3.95 8.50 -2.24
CA VAL A 51 2.86 7.79 -1.57
C VAL A 51 1.99 7.10 -2.62
N ALA A 52 1.66 5.85 -2.39
CA ALA A 52 0.66 5.13 -3.17
C ALA A 52 -0.66 5.09 -2.40
N THR A 53 -1.73 5.56 -3.03
CA THR A 53 -3.10 5.43 -2.50
C THR A 53 -3.82 4.31 -3.24
N ILE A 54 -4.04 3.18 -2.57
CA ILE A 54 -4.81 2.05 -3.09
C ILE A 54 -6.27 2.21 -2.68
N GLU A 55 -7.15 2.52 -3.62
CA GLU A 55 -8.58 2.53 -3.39
C GLU A 55 -9.15 1.12 -3.61
N THR A 56 -9.66 0.52 -2.54
CA THR A 56 -10.25 -0.82 -2.60
C THR A 56 -11.78 -0.77 -2.53
N SER A 57 -12.43 -1.93 -2.72
CA SER A 57 -13.88 -2.07 -2.49
C SER A 57 -14.27 -1.92 -1.01
N LEU A 58 -13.32 -1.94 -0.07
CA LEU A 58 -13.54 -1.82 1.38
C LEU A 58 -13.00 -0.53 1.99
N GLY A 59 -12.29 0.30 1.23
CA GLY A 59 -11.73 1.57 1.71
C GLY A 59 -10.39 1.89 1.06
N LYS A 60 -9.73 2.94 1.54
CA LYS A 60 -8.43 3.42 1.05
C LYS A 60 -7.30 2.96 1.96
N ILE A 61 -6.14 2.70 1.36
CA ILE A 61 -4.89 2.37 2.05
C ILE A 61 -3.82 3.30 1.49
N GLU A 62 -3.19 4.10 2.34
CA GLU A 62 -2.07 4.97 1.95
C GLU A 62 -0.75 4.33 2.37
N ILE A 63 0.22 4.36 1.48
CA ILE A 63 1.49 3.65 1.62
C ILE A 63 2.64 4.57 1.23
N GLU A 64 3.54 4.82 2.14
CA GLU A 64 4.85 5.41 1.85
C GLU A 64 5.71 4.43 1.06
N LEU A 65 6.33 4.90 -0.04
CA LEU A 65 7.21 4.09 -0.89
C LEU A 65 8.69 4.43 -0.64
N TYR A 66 9.54 3.42 -0.49
CA TYR A 66 10.96 3.55 -0.16
C TYR A 66 11.82 3.69 -1.41
N VAL A 67 11.67 4.81 -2.13
CA VAL A 67 12.31 5.09 -3.43
C VAL A 67 13.83 5.07 -3.35
N LYS A 68 14.41 5.63 -2.27
CA LYS A 68 15.87 5.75 -2.10
C LYS A 68 16.50 4.41 -1.73
N GLU A 69 15.79 3.58 -0.99
CA GLU A 69 16.28 2.30 -0.46
C GLU A 69 16.21 1.17 -1.50
N VAL A 70 15.09 1.10 -2.24
CA VAL A 70 14.81 0.01 -3.19
C VAL A 70 14.24 0.57 -4.50
N PRO A 71 15.04 1.36 -5.22
CA PRO A 71 14.58 2.16 -6.37
C PRO A 71 14.01 1.33 -7.52
N LYS A 72 14.55 0.16 -7.78
CA LYS A 72 14.10 -0.70 -8.88
C LYS A 72 12.73 -1.29 -8.60
N THR A 73 12.51 -1.79 -7.39
CA THR A 73 11.23 -2.35 -6.95
C THR A 73 10.15 -1.29 -6.93
N VAL A 74 10.43 -0.11 -6.36
CA VAL A 74 9.48 1.00 -6.35
C VAL A 74 9.17 1.47 -7.77
N LYS A 75 10.18 1.60 -8.64
CA LYS A 75 9.98 1.98 -10.05
C LYS A 75 9.07 1.00 -10.79
N ASN A 76 9.21 -0.32 -10.55
CA ASN A 76 8.32 -1.32 -11.11
C ASN A 76 6.87 -1.11 -10.65
N PHE A 77 6.66 -0.98 -9.34
CA PHE A 77 5.32 -0.78 -8.78
C PHE A 77 4.68 0.52 -9.28
N VAL A 78 5.42 1.63 -9.23
CA VAL A 78 4.95 2.94 -9.70
C VAL A 78 4.62 2.91 -11.20
N GLY A 79 5.51 2.34 -12.03
CA GLY A 79 5.27 2.23 -13.47
C GLY A 79 4.01 1.46 -13.79
N LEU A 80 3.80 0.31 -13.14
CA LEU A 80 2.57 -0.48 -13.30
C LEU A 80 1.32 0.26 -12.81
N ALA A 81 1.42 1.02 -11.70
CA ALA A 81 0.31 1.82 -11.20
C ALA A 81 -0.06 2.96 -12.17
N LEU A 82 0.93 3.66 -12.74
CA LEU A 82 0.73 4.72 -13.71
C LEU A 82 0.13 4.21 -15.04
N GLU A 83 0.43 2.95 -15.41
CA GLU A 83 -0.21 2.22 -16.52
C GLU A 83 -1.60 1.68 -16.17
N GLU A 84 -2.12 1.97 -14.98
CA GLU A 84 -3.42 1.49 -14.47
C GLU A 84 -3.50 -0.05 -14.39
N TYR A 85 -2.34 -0.74 -14.40
CA TYR A 85 -2.28 -2.21 -14.40
C TYR A 85 -2.99 -2.84 -13.21
N TYR A 86 -2.93 -2.21 -12.03
CA TYR A 86 -3.53 -2.73 -10.80
C TYR A 86 -5.05 -2.54 -10.72
N ASN A 87 -5.65 -1.70 -11.59
CA ASN A 87 -7.07 -1.41 -11.56
C ASN A 87 -7.90 -2.66 -11.90
N GLY A 88 -8.84 -3.00 -11.03
CA GLY A 88 -9.67 -4.19 -11.16
C GLY A 88 -9.04 -5.47 -10.62
N ILE A 89 -7.78 -5.48 -10.22
CA ILE A 89 -7.11 -6.67 -9.65
C ILE A 89 -7.64 -6.93 -8.23
N ILE A 90 -7.83 -8.22 -7.91
CA ILE A 90 -8.35 -8.67 -6.62
C ILE A 90 -7.23 -9.01 -5.65
N PHE A 91 -7.52 -8.97 -4.35
CA PHE A 91 -6.72 -9.66 -3.35
C PHE A 91 -7.03 -11.16 -3.45
N HIS A 92 -6.17 -11.89 -4.16
CA HIS A 92 -6.41 -13.30 -4.48
C HIS A 92 -6.02 -14.28 -3.39
N ARG A 93 -5.23 -13.81 -2.37
CA ARG A 93 -4.84 -14.61 -1.22
C ARG A 93 -4.85 -13.73 0.04
N VAL A 94 -5.60 -14.15 1.04
CA VAL A 94 -5.78 -13.43 2.30
C VAL A 94 -5.67 -14.42 3.45
N ILE A 95 -4.66 -14.22 4.31
CA ILE A 95 -4.47 -15.06 5.50
C ILE A 95 -4.54 -14.17 6.74
N LYS A 96 -5.55 -14.42 7.56
CA LYS A 96 -5.72 -13.74 8.84
C LYS A 96 -4.45 -13.86 9.70
N ASP A 97 -4.11 -12.78 10.41
CA ASP A 97 -2.94 -12.68 11.28
C ASP A 97 -1.59 -12.89 10.57
N PHE A 98 -1.57 -12.81 9.22
CA PHE A 98 -0.37 -12.93 8.42
C PHE A 98 -0.26 -11.81 7.38
N MET A 99 -0.97 -11.90 6.24
CA MET A 99 -0.87 -10.91 5.16
C MET A 99 -2.09 -10.92 4.22
N ILE A 100 -2.21 -9.86 3.43
CA ILE A 100 -3.11 -9.77 2.28
C ILE A 100 -2.29 -9.61 1.00
N GLN A 101 -2.53 -10.42 -0.03
CA GLN A 101 -1.72 -10.49 -1.27
C GLN A 101 -2.55 -10.17 -2.50
N SER A 102 -1.97 -9.38 -3.40
CA SER A 102 -2.59 -8.93 -4.64
C SER A 102 -1.54 -8.77 -5.77
N GLY A 103 -1.90 -8.07 -6.87
CA GLY A 103 -1.00 -7.71 -7.97
C GLY A 103 -0.92 -8.75 -9.09
N ASP A 104 -1.75 -9.79 -9.06
CA ASP A 104 -1.90 -10.76 -10.13
C ASP A 104 -3.18 -10.49 -10.93
N SER A 105 -3.04 -10.06 -12.19
CA SER A 105 -4.18 -9.79 -13.08
C SER A 105 -5.01 -11.03 -13.42
N THR A 106 -4.46 -12.24 -13.23
CA THR A 106 -5.19 -13.48 -13.43
C THR A 106 -5.99 -13.92 -12.20
N GLY A 107 -5.67 -13.35 -11.02
CA GLY A 107 -6.30 -13.70 -9.75
C GLY A 107 -6.07 -15.14 -9.29
N THR A 108 -5.04 -15.81 -9.82
CA THR A 108 -4.70 -17.21 -9.54
C THR A 108 -3.49 -17.37 -8.60
N GLY A 109 -2.72 -16.31 -8.41
CA GLY A 109 -1.43 -16.31 -7.73
C GLY A 109 -0.26 -16.74 -8.61
N MET A 110 -0.50 -17.07 -9.88
CA MET A 110 0.52 -17.56 -10.82
C MET A 110 0.91 -16.53 -11.88
N GLY A 111 0.14 -15.46 -12.01
CA GLY A 111 0.36 -14.40 -12.99
C GLY A 111 1.23 -13.26 -12.47
N GLY A 112 1.24 -12.18 -13.22
CA GLY A 112 2.00 -10.97 -12.94
C GLY A 112 2.99 -10.64 -14.05
N LYS A 113 3.30 -9.35 -14.19
CA LYS A 113 4.32 -8.82 -15.12
C LYS A 113 5.22 -7.80 -14.41
N SER A 114 6.34 -7.47 -15.01
CA SER A 114 7.14 -6.31 -14.62
C SER A 114 7.24 -5.30 -15.76
N ILE A 115 7.57 -4.05 -15.46
CA ILE A 115 7.89 -3.05 -16.50
C ILE A 115 9.17 -3.39 -17.25
N TYR A 116 9.98 -4.31 -16.72
CA TYR A 116 11.24 -4.76 -17.29
C TYR A 116 11.06 -5.89 -18.31
N GLY A 117 9.84 -6.41 -18.47
CA GLY A 117 9.52 -7.52 -19.38
C GLY A 117 9.81 -8.91 -18.81
N ASN A 118 10.70 -9.04 -17.85
CA ASN A 118 11.12 -10.29 -17.19
C ASN A 118 11.03 -10.15 -15.67
N ASP A 119 11.31 -11.24 -14.95
CA ASP A 119 11.56 -11.22 -13.51
C ASP A 119 12.73 -10.27 -13.19
N PHE A 120 12.69 -9.64 -12.02
CA PHE A 120 13.78 -8.78 -11.57
C PHE A 120 14.27 -9.15 -10.18
N GLU A 121 15.50 -8.73 -9.88
CA GLU A 121 16.24 -9.08 -8.68
C GLU A 121 15.62 -8.50 -7.40
N ASP A 122 15.93 -9.16 -6.29
CA ASP A 122 15.63 -8.70 -4.95
C ASP A 122 16.53 -7.51 -4.55
N GLU A 123 15.95 -6.55 -3.83
CA GLU A 123 16.67 -5.42 -3.22
C GLU A 123 16.56 -5.55 -1.70
N PHE A 124 17.52 -6.19 -1.04
CA PHE A 124 17.50 -6.36 0.42
C PHE A 124 18.30 -5.26 1.10
N VAL A 125 17.65 -4.55 2.03
CA VAL A 125 18.22 -3.47 2.83
C VAL A 125 18.26 -3.90 4.29
N ASN A 126 19.42 -3.79 4.93
CA ASN A 126 19.63 -4.31 6.29
C ASN A 126 18.79 -3.60 7.37
N SER A 127 18.33 -2.37 7.12
CA SER A 127 17.49 -1.60 8.06
C SER A 127 15.99 -1.87 7.88
N LEU A 128 15.58 -2.57 6.82
CA LEU A 128 14.17 -2.87 6.55
C LEU A 128 13.81 -4.27 7.03
N HIS A 129 12.83 -4.36 7.91
CA HIS A 129 12.40 -5.61 8.54
C HIS A 129 10.88 -5.75 8.54
N HIS A 130 10.40 -7.00 8.45
CA HIS A 130 8.98 -7.34 8.60
C HIS A 130 8.59 -7.46 10.10
N ASN A 131 8.96 -6.48 10.92
CA ASN A 131 8.80 -6.52 12.37
C ASN A 131 7.53 -5.85 12.89
N THR A 132 6.70 -5.32 12.00
CA THR A 132 5.42 -4.66 12.31
C THR A 132 4.36 -5.02 11.28
N PRO A 133 3.06 -4.88 11.60
CA PRO A 133 2.03 -4.86 10.57
C PRO A 133 2.19 -3.64 9.64
N GLY A 134 1.59 -3.72 8.46
CA GLY A 134 1.56 -2.66 7.46
C GLY A 134 2.79 -2.60 6.54
N ILE A 135 3.69 -3.58 6.59
CA ILE A 135 4.83 -3.64 5.66
C ILE A 135 4.35 -4.07 4.27
N LEU A 136 4.69 -3.26 3.26
CA LEU A 136 4.49 -3.58 1.85
C LEU A 136 5.72 -4.28 1.30
N SER A 137 5.55 -5.49 0.77
CA SER A 137 6.64 -6.34 0.33
C SER A 137 6.30 -7.10 -0.95
N MET A 138 7.33 -7.44 -1.75
CA MET A 138 7.16 -8.20 -2.99
C MET A 138 6.85 -9.67 -2.73
N ALA A 139 5.83 -10.20 -3.37
CA ALA A 139 5.66 -11.64 -3.50
C ALA A 139 6.57 -12.15 -4.64
N ASN A 140 7.18 -13.31 -4.45
CA ASN A 140 8.05 -13.94 -5.43
C ASN A 140 7.92 -15.48 -5.40
N ALA A 141 8.49 -16.16 -6.38
CA ALA A 141 8.53 -17.62 -6.50
C ALA A 141 9.93 -18.19 -6.14
N GLY A 142 10.74 -17.43 -5.43
CA GLY A 142 12.11 -17.69 -5.05
C GLY A 142 13.00 -16.47 -5.33
N PRO A 143 14.32 -16.55 -5.10
CA PRO A 143 15.22 -15.42 -5.25
C PRO A 143 15.18 -14.82 -6.66
N ASN A 144 15.10 -13.47 -6.73
CA ASN A 144 15.14 -12.71 -7.98
C ASN A 144 14.03 -13.03 -8.98
N THR A 145 12.83 -13.36 -8.49
CA THR A 145 11.65 -13.62 -9.32
C THR A 145 10.51 -12.63 -9.08
N ASN A 146 10.85 -11.37 -8.78
CA ASN A 146 9.87 -10.31 -8.55
C ASN A 146 9.18 -9.91 -9.85
N ARG A 147 7.87 -9.62 -9.75
CA ARG A 147 7.02 -9.11 -10.86
C ARG A 147 6.10 -8.02 -10.33
N SER A 148 4.78 -8.21 -10.48
CA SER A 148 3.76 -7.26 -10.01
C SER A 148 3.12 -7.64 -8.69
N GLN A 149 3.23 -8.89 -8.23
CA GLN A 149 2.57 -9.35 -7.02
C GLN A 149 3.24 -8.77 -5.77
N PHE A 150 2.42 -8.32 -4.85
CA PHE A 150 2.85 -7.78 -3.56
C PHE A 150 1.93 -8.25 -2.43
N PHE A 151 2.39 -8.10 -1.21
CA PHE A 151 1.57 -8.31 -0.02
C PHE A 151 1.75 -7.19 1.00
N ILE A 152 0.73 -7.02 1.86
CA ILE A 152 0.78 -6.14 3.02
C ILE A 152 0.64 -7.00 4.26
N THR A 153 1.57 -6.89 5.21
CA THR A 153 1.55 -7.65 6.46
C THR A 153 0.46 -7.14 7.40
N VAL A 154 -0.18 -8.05 8.13
CA VAL A 154 -1.15 -7.71 9.19
C VAL A 154 -0.62 -8.03 10.59
N ALA A 155 0.56 -8.64 10.67
CA ALA A 155 1.31 -8.92 11.89
C ALA A 155 2.82 -8.81 11.60
N ALA A 156 3.66 -8.89 12.63
CA ALA A 156 5.10 -9.06 12.46
C ALA A 156 5.42 -10.44 11.86
N THR A 157 6.24 -10.47 10.79
CA THR A 157 6.58 -11.68 10.04
C THR A 157 8.09 -11.78 9.79
N PRO A 158 8.94 -11.76 10.84
CA PRO A 158 10.40 -11.63 10.69
C PRO A 158 11.05 -12.77 9.89
N TRP A 159 10.38 -13.91 9.73
CA TRP A 159 10.87 -15.03 8.90
C TRP A 159 10.85 -14.74 7.40
N LEU A 160 10.24 -13.61 6.97
CA LEU A 160 10.25 -13.13 5.58
C LEU A 160 11.45 -12.21 5.28
N ASP A 161 12.18 -11.77 6.30
CA ASP A 161 13.35 -10.92 6.13
C ASP A 161 14.38 -11.57 5.20
N ARG A 162 14.93 -10.78 4.25
CA ARG A 162 15.89 -11.23 3.23
C ARG A 162 15.37 -12.35 2.30
N LYS A 163 14.06 -12.52 2.22
CA LYS A 163 13.39 -13.39 1.25
C LYS A 163 12.44 -12.61 0.33
N HIS A 164 11.94 -11.50 0.82
CA HIS A 164 11.02 -10.63 0.11
C HIS A 164 11.48 -9.18 0.23
N THR A 165 11.52 -8.44 -0.88
CA THR A 165 11.91 -7.04 -0.91
C THR A 165 10.83 -6.19 -0.26
N ILE A 166 11.16 -5.53 0.85
CA ILE A 166 10.33 -4.51 1.49
C ILE A 166 10.47 -3.22 0.69
N PHE A 167 9.36 -2.64 0.23
CA PHE A 167 9.42 -1.43 -0.59
C PHE A 167 8.45 -0.32 -0.16
N GLY A 168 7.78 -0.48 0.97
CA GLY A 168 6.92 0.55 1.54
C GLY A 168 6.30 0.14 2.87
N LYS A 169 5.54 1.08 3.44
CA LYS A 169 4.80 0.89 4.69
C LYS A 169 3.49 1.65 4.65
N VAL A 170 2.43 1.03 5.15
CA VAL A 170 1.12 1.67 5.33
C VAL A 170 1.24 2.82 6.33
N THR A 171 0.83 4.00 5.93
CA THR A 171 0.81 5.23 6.75
C THR A 171 -0.60 5.60 7.20
N ASP A 172 -1.63 5.18 6.44
CA ASP A 172 -3.04 5.33 6.79
C ASP A 172 -3.87 4.17 6.20
N GLY A 173 -5.05 3.87 6.79
CA GLY A 173 -5.92 2.79 6.31
C GLY A 173 -5.54 1.39 6.81
N MET A 174 -4.78 1.24 7.92
CA MET A 174 -4.53 -0.08 8.53
C MET A 174 -5.82 -0.79 8.98
N ASP A 175 -6.86 -0.05 9.34
CA ASP A 175 -8.18 -0.60 9.63
C ASP A 175 -8.79 -1.29 8.40
N VAL A 176 -8.61 -0.72 7.19
CA VAL A 176 -9.01 -1.34 5.93
C VAL A 176 -8.19 -2.60 5.66
N VAL A 177 -6.86 -2.58 5.91
CA VAL A 177 -6.00 -3.78 5.80
C VAL A 177 -6.51 -4.88 6.71
N TYR A 178 -6.83 -4.58 7.97
CA TYR A 178 -7.41 -5.55 8.90
C TYR A 178 -8.80 -6.01 8.47
N GLN A 179 -9.63 -5.12 7.94
CA GLN A 179 -10.95 -5.48 7.42
C GLN A 179 -10.82 -6.49 6.26
N ILE A 180 -9.88 -6.26 5.32
CA ILE A 180 -9.57 -7.20 4.24
C ILE A 180 -9.07 -8.53 4.81
N SER A 181 -8.17 -8.50 5.79
CA SER A 181 -7.59 -9.72 6.38
C SER A 181 -8.62 -10.60 7.11
N ASN A 182 -9.76 -10.05 7.50
CA ASN A 182 -10.82 -10.73 8.20
C ASN A 182 -12.00 -11.17 7.32
N VAL A 183 -11.92 -11.00 5.99
CA VAL A 183 -12.99 -11.51 5.09
C VAL A 183 -13.01 -13.02 5.11
N GLN A 184 -14.19 -13.59 4.85
CA GLN A 184 -14.31 -15.04 4.70
C GLN A 184 -13.52 -15.52 3.49
N THR A 185 -12.65 -16.51 3.67
CA THR A 185 -11.85 -17.15 2.63
C THR A 185 -12.30 -18.58 2.36
N GLY A 186 -12.06 -19.04 1.13
CA GLY A 186 -12.30 -20.39 0.68
C GLY A 186 -11.00 -21.15 0.39
N ARG A 187 -11.04 -22.06 -0.57
CA ARG A 187 -9.88 -22.85 -0.97
C ARG A 187 -8.73 -21.95 -1.45
N GLY A 188 -7.53 -22.21 -0.96
CA GLY A 188 -6.32 -21.47 -1.32
C GLY A 188 -6.28 -20.05 -0.72
N ASP A 189 -6.95 -19.86 0.41
CA ASP A 189 -7.01 -18.57 1.11
C ASP A 189 -7.61 -17.43 0.27
N LYS A 190 -8.36 -17.76 -0.79
CA LYS A 190 -9.01 -16.79 -1.66
C LYS A 190 -10.29 -16.25 -1.00
N PRO A 191 -10.51 -14.93 -0.95
CA PRO A 191 -11.77 -14.36 -0.48
C PRO A 191 -12.98 -14.95 -1.21
N VAL A 192 -14.03 -15.33 -0.47
CA VAL A 192 -15.30 -15.85 -1.04
C VAL A 192 -16.00 -14.76 -1.85
N LYS A 193 -15.92 -13.51 -1.39
CA LYS A 193 -16.35 -12.33 -2.13
C LYS A 193 -15.10 -11.52 -2.48
N ASP A 194 -14.90 -11.26 -3.75
CA ASP A 194 -13.73 -10.56 -4.24
C ASP A 194 -13.60 -9.18 -3.57
N VAL A 195 -12.40 -8.90 -3.06
CA VAL A 195 -11.96 -7.58 -2.64
C VAL A 195 -11.09 -7.02 -3.76
N VAL A 196 -11.54 -5.92 -4.37
CA VAL A 196 -10.97 -5.38 -5.60
C VAL A 196 -10.19 -4.11 -5.32
N MET A 197 -9.02 -3.94 -5.93
CA MET A 197 -8.36 -2.65 -6.09
C MET A 197 -9.05 -1.90 -7.21
N LYS A 198 -9.74 -0.81 -6.90
CA LYS A 198 -10.47 0.01 -7.89
C LYS A 198 -9.53 0.93 -8.64
N ASN A 199 -8.56 1.48 -7.92
CA ASN A 199 -7.57 2.41 -8.45
C ASN A 199 -6.31 2.39 -7.59
N VAL A 200 -5.15 2.62 -8.21
CA VAL A 200 -3.89 2.90 -7.51
C VAL A 200 -3.36 4.23 -8.01
N ALA A 201 -3.45 5.25 -7.17
CA ALA A 201 -2.89 6.56 -7.44
C ALA A 201 -1.49 6.68 -6.85
N ILE A 202 -0.58 7.33 -7.57
CA ILE A 202 0.75 7.68 -7.08
C ILE A 202 0.80 9.18 -6.87
N GLU A 203 1.20 9.58 -5.69
CA GLU A 203 1.24 10.98 -5.25
C GLU A 203 2.66 11.34 -4.80
N LYS A 204 3.08 12.56 -5.12
CA LYS A 204 4.28 13.16 -4.56
C LYS A 204 3.86 14.15 -3.49
N HIS A 205 4.24 13.90 -2.26
CA HIS A 205 4.06 14.81 -1.13
C HIS A 205 5.31 15.67 -0.96
N ILE A 206 5.12 16.99 -0.78
CA ILE A 206 6.20 17.98 -0.62
C ILE A 206 6.01 18.63 0.76
N PHE A 207 6.98 18.48 1.64
CA PHE A 207 6.97 18.95 3.04
C PHE A 207 7.63 20.30 3.22
#